data_3009a456180742f578058518579cdd18
#
_entry.id   3009a456180742f578058518579cdd18
#
_cell.length_a   1.000
_cell.length_b   1.000
_cell.length_c   1.000
_cell.angle_alpha   90.00
_cell.angle_beta   90.00
_cell.angle_gamma   90.00
#
_symmetry.space_group_name_H-M   'P 1'
#
loop_
_entity.id
_entity.type
_entity.pdbx_description
1 polymer ?
#
loop_
_entity_poly.entity_id
_entity_poly.type
_entity_poly.pdbx_seq_one_letter_code
_entity_poly.pdbx_strand_id
1 'polypeptide(L)'
;MLVKLDTLVARYDELNRLKTQRALDLMSRYGQQVFQLLPVMLHFNHPLLPGYVAGDVPHGIWSFVANEAQQAFIQDLCQNANCQGGLSTHDKSIQGLYSMGSTSSIGQCCHSDLDIWVCHVAGLSQE
;
A
#
# COMPACT_ATOMS: atom_id res chain seq x y z
N MET A 1 34.56 -6.61 -12.99
CA MET A 1 33.77 -5.41 -13.32
C MET A 1 32.84 -5.12 -12.13
N LEU A 2 33.10 -4.09 -11.37
CA LEU A 2 32.23 -3.68 -10.26
C LEU A 2 30.96 -3.06 -10.85
N VAL A 3 29.84 -3.74 -10.70
CA VAL A 3 28.52 -3.15 -11.00
C VAL A 3 28.26 -2.08 -9.94
N LYS A 4 28.00 -0.86 -10.36
CA LYS A 4 27.68 0.23 -9.43
C LYS A 4 26.40 -0.09 -8.66
N LEU A 5 26.38 0.16 -7.37
CA LEU A 5 25.22 -0.10 -6.50
C LEU A 5 23.94 0.53 -7.07
N ASP A 6 24.03 1.75 -7.57
CA ASP A 6 22.89 2.46 -8.21
C ASP A 6 22.29 1.69 -9.38
N THR A 7 23.13 1.00 -10.16
CA THR A 7 22.66 0.17 -11.29
C THR A 7 21.92 -1.06 -10.78
N LEU A 8 22.36 -1.66 -9.67
CA LEU A 8 21.67 -2.80 -9.05
C LEU A 8 20.34 -2.39 -8.46
N VAL A 9 20.30 -1.28 -7.75
CA VAL A 9 19.07 -0.72 -7.19
C VAL A 9 18.06 -0.43 -8.30
N ALA A 10 18.46 0.28 -9.36
CA ALA A 10 17.58 0.58 -10.48
C ALA A 10 17.02 -0.67 -11.18
N ARG A 11 17.83 -1.72 -11.32
CA ARG A 11 17.36 -3.01 -11.89
C ARG A 11 16.40 -3.73 -10.95
N TYR A 12 16.64 -3.67 -9.66
CA TYR A 12 15.76 -4.25 -8.64
C TYR A 12 14.41 -3.56 -8.63
N ASP A 13 14.39 -2.24 -8.65
CA ASP A 13 13.17 -1.43 -8.68
C ASP A 13 12.36 -1.69 -9.94
N GLU A 14 13.01 -1.74 -11.10
CA GLU A 14 12.34 -2.06 -12.36
C GLU A 14 11.77 -3.50 -12.36
N LEU A 15 12.50 -4.47 -11.82
CA LEU A 15 12.00 -5.84 -11.69
C LEU A 15 10.76 -5.89 -10.78
N ASN A 16 10.77 -5.19 -9.65
CA ASN A 16 9.63 -5.12 -8.74
C ASN A 16 8.45 -4.43 -9.40
N ARG A 17 8.68 -3.35 -10.13
CA ARG A 17 7.63 -2.66 -10.90
C ARG A 17 6.96 -3.61 -11.91
N LEU A 18 7.76 -4.36 -12.68
CA LEU A 18 7.25 -5.32 -13.67
C LEU A 18 6.47 -6.47 -13.02
N LYS A 19 6.95 -7.00 -11.89
CA LYS A 19 6.24 -8.04 -11.13
C LYS A 19 4.90 -7.53 -10.60
N THR A 20 4.88 -6.33 -10.04
CA THR A 20 3.66 -5.70 -9.52
C THR A 20 2.66 -5.47 -10.65
N GLN A 21 3.10 -4.93 -11.79
CA GLN A 21 2.23 -4.72 -12.94
C GLN A 21 1.64 -6.03 -13.43
N ARG A 22 2.46 -7.06 -13.59
CA ARG A 22 1.98 -8.39 -13.97
C ARG A 22 0.96 -8.95 -12.98
N ALA A 23 1.22 -8.83 -11.69
CA ALA A 23 0.29 -9.30 -10.66
C ALA A 23 -1.05 -8.58 -10.76
N LEU A 24 -1.04 -7.26 -10.93
CA LEU A 24 -2.26 -6.46 -11.14
C LEU A 24 -3.03 -6.91 -12.37
N ASP A 25 -2.35 -7.12 -13.50
CA ASP A 25 -2.99 -7.53 -14.76
C ASP A 25 -3.71 -8.90 -14.64
N LEU A 26 -3.27 -9.74 -13.73
CA LEU A 26 -3.82 -11.08 -13.48
C LEU A 26 -4.85 -11.12 -12.34
N MET A 27 -4.96 -10.07 -11.54
CA MET A 27 -5.97 -9.96 -10.49
C MET A 27 -7.36 -9.68 -11.05
N SER A 28 -8.39 -10.10 -10.32
CA SER A 28 -9.73 -9.61 -10.55
C SER A 28 -9.80 -8.09 -10.35
N ARG A 29 -10.80 -7.44 -10.94
CA ARG A 29 -11.01 -5.99 -10.78
C ARG A 29 -11.12 -5.58 -9.30
N TYR A 30 -11.79 -6.40 -8.51
CA TYR A 30 -11.90 -6.20 -7.06
C TYR A 30 -10.54 -6.35 -6.37
N GLY A 31 -9.77 -7.38 -6.71
CA GLY A 31 -8.41 -7.58 -6.17
C GLY A 31 -7.47 -6.43 -6.48
N GLN A 32 -7.53 -5.87 -7.69
CA GLN A 32 -6.75 -4.68 -8.07
C GLN A 32 -7.11 -3.47 -7.20
N GLN A 33 -8.40 -3.24 -6.96
CA GLN A 33 -8.86 -2.13 -6.11
C GLN A 33 -8.39 -2.30 -4.67
N VAL A 34 -8.54 -3.48 -4.09
CA VAL A 34 -8.07 -3.78 -2.73
C VAL A 34 -6.56 -3.57 -2.63
N PHE A 35 -5.78 -4.12 -3.57
CA PHE A 35 -4.32 -3.98 -3.59
C PHE A 35 -3.87 -2.51 -3.62
N GLN A 36 -4.53 -1.69 -4.44
CA GLN A 36 -4.19 -0.27 -4.57
C GLN A 36 -4.64 0.56 -3.37
N LEU A 37 -5.78 0.23 -2.76
CA LEU A 37 -6.35 1.00 -1.64
C LEU A 37 -5.76 0.61 -0.28
N LEU A 38 -5.25 -0.60 -0.13
CA LEU A 38 -4.72 -1.08 1.14
C LEU A 38 -3.66 -0.17 1.75
N PRO A 39 -2.65 0.34 1.00
CA PRO A 39 -1.70 1.31 1.55
C PRO A 39 -2.35 2.61 2.02
N VAL A 40 -3.37 3.10 1.32
CA VAL A 40 -4.12 4.31 1.69
C VAL A 40 -4.85 4.10 3.02
N MET A 41 -5.53 2.96 3.17
CA MET A 41 -6.26 2.60 4.38
C MET A 41 -5.33 2.50 5.59
N LEU A 42 -4.20 1.79 5.45
CA LEU A 42 -3.22 1.62 6.51
C LEU A 42 -2.43 2.89 6.83
N HIS A 43 -2.29 3.79 5.86
CA HIS A 43 -1.60 5.05 6.08
C HIS A 43 -2.46 6.06 6.84
N PHE A 44 -3.70 6.25 6.43
CA PHE A 44 -4.55 7.31 6.99
C PHE A 44 -5.44 6.85 8.15
N ASN A 45 -5.89 5.60 8.18
CA ASN A 45 -6.88 5.10 9.16
C ASN A 45 -7.99 6.12 9.42
N HIS A 46 -8.65 6.59 8.38
CA HIS A 46 -9.60 7.69 8.46
C HIS A 46 -11.05 7.19 8.41
N PRO A 47 -12.01 7.81 9.15
CA PRO A 47 -13.42 7.37 9.17
C PRO A 47 -14.11 7.27 7.82
N LEU A 48 -13.65 8.01 6.82
CA LEU A 48 -14.18 7.93 5.45
C LEU A 48 -13.66 6.72 4.66
N LEU A 49 -12.62 6.05 5.15
CA LEU A 49 -12.02 4.90 4.48
C LEU A 49 -12.65 3.59 4.98
N PRO A 50 -12.83 2.59 4.10
CA PRO A 50 -13.18 1.25 4.55
C PRO A 50 -12.08 0.70 5.47
N GLY A 51 -12.46 -0.12 6.44
CA GLY A 51 -11.51 -0.70 7.41
C GLY A 51 -11.03 0.26 8.50
N TYR A 52 -11.63 1.44 8.64
CA TYR A 52 -11.34 2.34 9.75
C TYR A 52 -11.53 1.68 11.11
N VAL A 53 -10.55 1.83 11.98
CA VAL A 53 -10.62 1.40 13.38
C VAL A 53 -10.46 2.63 14.26
N ALA A 54 -11.44 2.86 15.15
CA ALA A 54 -11.42 3.98 16.08
C ALA A 54 -10.43 3.75 17.23
N GLY A 55 -9.91 4.83 17.81
CA GLY A 55 -8.99 4.80 18.93
C GLY A 55 -7.54 5.03 18.51
N ASP A 56 -6.62 4.73 19.43
CA ASP A 56 -5.18 4.84 19.21
C ASP A 56 -4.66 3.58 18.50
N VAL A 57 -4.94 3.50 17.22
CA VAL A 57 -4.57 2.37 16.37
C VAL A 57 -3.33 2.70 15.57
N PRO A 58 -2.31 1.84 15.57
CA PRO A 58 -1.10 2.04 14.77
C PRO A 58 -1.43 2.19 13.28
N HIS A 59 -0.99 3.29 12.70
CA HIS A 59 -1.17 3.59 11.27
C HIS A 59 -0.02 4.48 10.76
N GLY A 60 -0.10 4.96 9.54
CA GLY A 60 0.94 5.81 8.97
C GLY A 60 2.15 5.01 8.47
N ILE A 61 2.30 4.94 7.15
CA ILE A 61 3.41 4.24 6.50
C ILE A 61 4.55 5.25 6.28
N TRP A 62 5.77 4.89 6.68
CA TRP A 62 6.98 5.64 6.41
C TRP A 62 7.15 5.86 4.91
N SER A 63 7.53 7.09 4.53
CA SER A 63 7.79 7.46 3.13
C SER A 63 6.64 7.16 2.17
N PHE A 64 5.39 7.09 2.66
CA PHE A 64 4.23 6.88 1.81
C PHE A 64 4.05 8.05 0.84
N VAL A 65 3.96 7.72 -0.43
CA VAL A 65 3.62 8.65 -1.51
C VAL A 65 2.51 8.02 -2.32
N ALA A 66 1.34 8.66 -2.33
CA ALA A 66 0.21 8.18 -3.11
C ALA A 66 0.51 8.30 -4.61
N ASN A 67 0.27 7.22 -5.36
CA ASN A 67 0.30 7.25 -6.82
C ASN A 67 -0.93 7.98 -7.39
N GLU A 68 -0.95 8.19 -8.71
CA GLU A 68 -2.02 8.96 -9.38
C GLU A 68 -3.42 8.37 -9.11
N ALA A 69 -3.57 7.04 -9.16
CA ALA A 69 -4.86 6.38 -8.90
C ALA A 69 -5.31 6.55 -7.44
N GLN A 70 -4.38 6.46 -6.49
CA GLN A 70 -4.64 6.69 -5.07
C GLN A 70 -4.98 8.15 -4.79
N GLN A 71 -4.28 9.09 -5.42
CA GLN A 71 -4.57 10.52 -5.30
C GLN A 71 -5.97 10.85 -5.82
N ALA A 72 -6.33 10.34 -7.00
CA ALA A 72 -7.65 10.51 -7.59
C ALA A 72 -8.75 9.96 -6.66
N PHE A 73 -8.55 8.78 -6.10
CA PHE A 73 -9.48 8.18 -5.13
C PHE A 73 -9.65 9.04 -3.87
N ILE A 74 -8.55 9.50 -3.28
CA ILE A 74 -8.57 10.35 -2.08
C ILE A 74 -9.30 11.67 -2.37
N GLN A 75 -9.02 12.27 -3.52
CA GLN A 75 -9.67 13.52 -3.94
C GLN A 75 -11.17 13.34 -4.13
N ASP A 76 -11.61 12.30 -4.83
CA ASP A 76 -13.04 11.98 -5.02
C ASP A 76 -13.74 11.74 -3.69
N LEU A 77 -13.12 10.94 -2.81
CA LEU A 77 -13.63 10.67 -1.47
C LEU A 77 -13.82 11.95 -0.66
N CYS A 78 -12.83 12.85 -0.65
CA CYS A 78 -12.89 14.10 0.09
C CYS A 78 -13.92 15.07 -0.49
N GLN A 79 -14.08 15.14 -1.80
CA GLN A 79 -15.10 15.96 -2.45
C GLN A 79 -16.51 15.47 -2.10
N ASN A 80 -16.77 14.18 -2.18
CA ASN A 80 -18.07 13.58 -1.89
C ASN A 80 -18.47 13.71 -0.41
N ALA A 81 -17.49 13.72 0.50
CA ALA A 81 -17.71 13.82 1.94
C ALA A 81 -17.59 15.25 2.47
N ASN A 82 -17.38 16.27 1.63
CA ASN A 82 -17.08 17.66 2.02
C ASN A 82 -15.91 17.76 3.02
N CYS A 83 -14.90 16.90 2.87
CA CYS A 83 -13.73 16.88 3.73
C CYS A 83 -12.77 18.02 3.36
N GLN A 84 -12.91 19.16 4.04
CA GLN A 84 -12.00 20.29 3.84
C GLN A 84 -10.63 19.98 4.43
N GLY A 85 -9.59 20.05 3.60
CA GLY A 85 -8.20 19.82 4.01
C GLY A 85 -7.64 18.45 3.66
N GLY A 86 -8.43 17.55 3.09
CA GLY A 86 -7.97 16.22 2.65
C GLY A 86 -7.71 15.24 3.79
N LEU A 87 -7.16 14.08 3.45
CA LEU A 87 -6.70 13.10 4.44
C LEU A 87 -5.27 13.44 4.88
N SER A 88 -5.02 13.42 6.18
CA SER A 88 -3.68 13.65 6.74
C SER A 88 -3.44 12.75 7.95
N THR A 89 -2.19 12.41 8.18
CA THR A 89 -1.74 11.74 9.40
C THR A 89 -0.33 12.18 9.76
N HIS A 90 -0.05 12.21 11.07
CA HIS A 90 1.29 12.41 11.63
C HIS A 90 1.88 11.12 12.19
N ASP A 91 1.09 10.05 12.25
CA ASP A 91 1.55 8.74 12.71
C ASP A 91 2.52 8.12 11.68
N LYS A 92 3.46 7.34 12.18
CA LYS A 92 4.52 6.65 11.43
C LYS A 92 4.79 5.27 12.03
N SER A 93 3.73 4.58 12.45
CA SER A 93 3.85 3.28 13.12
C SER A 93 4.19 2.13 12.17
N ILE A 94 3.95 2.29 10.87
CA ILE A 94 4.24 1.27 9.86
C ILE A 94 5.54 1.62 9.13
N GLN A 95 6.57 0.80 9.33
CA GLN A 95 7.90 0.99 8.73
C GLN A 95 7.96 0.48 7.28
N GLY A 96 7.15 -0.50 6.94
CA GLY A 96 7.08 -1.05 5.60
C GLY A 96 5.86 -1.90 5.36
N LEU A 97 5.43 -1.94 4.11
CA LEU A 97 4.31 -2.74 3.62
C LEU A 97 4.77 -3.50 2.39
N TYR A 98 4.67 -4.82 2.43
CA TYR A 98 5.19 -5.69 1.38
C TYR A 98 4.14 -6.69 0.94
N SER A 99 3.97 -6.87 -0.37
CA SER A 99 3.24 -8.00 -0.92
C SER A 99 4.17 -9.21 -1.03
N MET A 100 3.65 -10.36 -0.68
CA MET A 100 4.38 -11.63 -0.63
C MET A 100 3.68 -12.69 -1.48
N GLY A 101 4.24 -13.90 -1.51
CA GLY A 101 3.62 -15.04 -2.17
C GLY A 101 3.46 -14.86 -3.67
N SER A 102 2.27 -15.13 -4.19
CA SER A 102 1.99 -15.11 -5.64
C SER A 102 2.16 -13.74 -6.28
N THR A 103 1.89 -12.65 -5.56
CA THR A 103 2.04 -11.27 -6.06
C THR A 103 3.50 -10.89 -6.31
N SER A 104 4.44 -11.51 -5.59
CA SER A 104 5.88 -11.29 -5.74
C SER A 104 6.54 -12.27 -6.71
N SER A 105 5.78 -13.18 -7.30
CA SER A 105 6.23 -14.23 -8.21
C SER A 105 5.47 -14.21 -9.53
N ILE A 106 5.71 -15.21 -10.38
CA ILE A 106 4.96 -15.42 -11.62
C ILE A 106 3.65 -16.20 -11.41
N GLY A 107 3.38 -16.63 -10.17
CA GLY A 107 2.25 -17.50 -9.82
C GLY A 107 0.92 -16.82 -9.60
N GLN A 108 0.84 -15.49 -9.71
CA GLN A 108 -0.39 -14.76 -9.53
C GLN A 108 -1.45 -15.16 -10.55
N CYS A 109 -2.69 -15.40 -10.07
CA CYS A 109 -3.87 -15.63 -10.90
C CYS A 109 -5.11 -15.01 -10.24
N CYS A 110 -6.28 -15.09 -10.91
CA CYS A 110 -7.52 -14.50 -10.40
C CYS A 110 -8.07 -15.15 -9.11
N HIS A 111 -7.57 -16.32 -8.74
CA HIS A 111 -7.93 -17.04 -7.52
C HIS A 111 -6.85 -17.01 -6.43
N SER A 112 -5.74 -16.31 -6.69
CA SER A 112 -4.65 -16.19 -5.71
C SER A 112 -5.04 -15.27 -4.57
N ASP A 113 -4.64 -15.65 -3.35
CA ASP A 113 -4.75 -14.79 -2.18
C ASP A 113 -3.79 -13.60 -2.28
N LEU A 114 -4.06 -12.58 -1.50
CA LEU A 114 -3.22 -11.41 -1.35
C LEU A 114 -2.52 -11.48 0.02
N ASP A 115 -1.26 -11.89 0.02
CA ASP A 115 -0.44 -11.98 1.23
C ASP A 115 0.30 -10.67 1.45
N ILE A 116 0.04 -10.01 2.58
CA ILE A 116 0.64 -8.73 2.93
C ILE A 116 1.40 -8.85 4.24
N TRP A 117 2.64 -8.40 4.23
CA TRP A 117 3.46 -8.24 5.42
C TRP A 117 3.49 -6.78 5.83
N VAL A 118 3.17 -6.53 7.10
CA VAL A 118 3.21 -5.21 7.72
C VAL A 118 4.33 -5.19 8.74
N CYS A 119 5.38 -4.42 8.46
CA CYS A 119 6.47 -4.17 9.40
C CYS A 119 6.16 -2.91 10.20
N HIS A 120 6.06 -3.01 11.50
CA HIS A 120 5.71 -1.91 12.40
C HIS A 120 6.81 -1.62 13.42
N VAL A 121 6.74 -0.45 14.06
CA VAL A 121 7.63 -0.09 15.17
C VAL A 121 7.47 -1.03 16.34
N ALA A 122 8.52 -1.20 17.14
CA ALA A 122 8.48 -2.01 18.36
C ALA A 122 7.58 -1.38 19.44
N GLY A 123 7.05 -2.22 20.34
CA GLY A 123 6.32 -1.76 21.54
C GLY A 123 4.83 -1.49 21.33
N LEU A 124 4.25 -1.93 20.20
CA LEU A 124 2.79 -1.93 20.04
C LEU A 124 2.15 -2.92 20.99
N SER A 125 0.99 -2.56 21.57
CA SER A 125 0.20 -3.49 22.41
C SER A 125 -0.35 -4.65 21.57
N GLN A 126 -0.60 -5.79 22.22
CA GLN A 126 -1.19 -6.97 21.57
C GLN A 126 -2.73 -7.01 21.71
N GLU A 127 -3.35 -5.87 21.92
CA GLU A 127 -4.81 -5.75 22.00
C GLU A 127 -5.49 -5.76 20.63
#